data_4b17fdcb73d6c168de75b25f2246a924
#
_entry.id   4b17fdcb73d6c168de75b25f2246a924
#
_cell.length_a   1.000
_cell.length_b   1.000
_cell.length_c   1.000
_cell.angle_alpha   90.00
_cell.angle_beta   90.00
_cell.angle_gamma   90.00
#
_symmetry.space_group_name_H-M   'P 1'
#
loop_
_entity.id
_entity.type
_entity.pdbx_description
1 polymer ?
#
loop_
_entity_poly.entity_id
_entity_poly.type
_entity_poly.pdbx_seq_one_letter_code
_entity_poly.pdbx_strand_id
1 'polypeptide(L)'
;MNQEEFARRIETVRKKLYKTAFLYLGNETLALDAVDEAVYKALCSYKKLRELDYFETWITRILINECYNEQRRQKRFGGFEELPETAAEEFDSLPLKEAIKKLPKELKDVIILRYFTGYTLSETAELLKIPQGTAATRQRKALKLLKLELGEEVSE
;
A
#
# COMPACT_ATOMS: atom_id res chain seq x y z
N MET A 1 -22.60 -10.89 -4.91
CA MET A 1 -21.45 -11.78 -4.57
C MET A 1 -21.80 -12.56 -3.32
N ASN A 2 -21.60 -13.87 -3.35
CA ASN A 2 -21.83 -14.66 -2.15
C ASN A 2 -20.51 -14.91 -1.41
N GLN A 3 -20.60 -15.60 -0.29
CA GLN A 3 -19.44 -15.81 0.57
C GLN A 3 -18.33 -16.62 -0.10
N GLU A 4 -18.70 -17.59 -0.92
CA GLU A 4 -17.71 -18.39 -1.64
C GLU A 4 -16.95 -17.56 -2.66
N GLU A 5 -17.65 -16.71 -3.37
CA GLU A 5 -17.00 -15.83 -4.32
C GLU A 5 -16.12 -14.81 -3.63
N PHE A 6 -16.56 -14.30 -2.50
CA PHE A 6 -15.74 -13.39 -1.70
C PHE A 6 -14.41 -14.05 -1.33
N ALA A 7 -14.49 -15.29 -0.84
CA ALA A 7 -13.28 -16.02 -0.45
C ALA A 7 -12.33 -16.22 -1.62
N ARG A 8 -12.86 -16.56 -2.79
CA ARG A 8 -12.02 -16.73 -3.97
C ARG A 8 -11.34 -15.44 -4.38
N ARG A 9 -12.06 -14.33 -4.31
CA ARG A 9 -11.49 -13.04 -4.67
C ARG A 9 -10.41 -12.62 -3.69
N ILE A 10 -10.60 -12.90 -2.40
CA ILE A 10 -9.59 -12.62 -1.39
C ILE A 10 -8.31 -13.40 -1.70
N GLU A 11 -8.43 -14.69 -2.03
CA GLU A 11 -7.24 -15.48 -2.33
C GLU A 11 -6.47 -14.92 -3.53
N THR A 12 -7.19 -14.39 -4.51
CA THR A 12 -6.56 -13.82 -5.68
C THR A 12 -5.73 -12.58 -5.35
N VAL A 13 -6.17 -11.78 -4.40
CA VAL A 13 -5.50 -10.51 -4.10
C VAL A 13 -4.66 -10.54 -2.82
N ARG A 14 -4.72 -11.61 -2.05
CA ARG A 14 -4.08 -11.67 -0.74
C ARG A 14 -2.58 -11.34 -0.79
N LYS A 15 -1.87 -11.90 -1.75
CA LYS A 15 -0.44 -11.67 -1.86
C LYS A 15 -0.14 -10.20 -2.15
N LYS A 16 -0.92 -9.60 -3.03
CA LYS A 16 -0.76 -8.18 -3.35
C LYS A 16 -1.07 -7.31 -2.13
N LEU A 17 -2.11 -7.67 -1.38
CA LEU A 17 -2.43 -6.93 -0.17
C LEU A 17 -1.29 -7.01 0.85
N TYR A 18 -0.71 -8.19 1.01
CA TYR A 18 0.40 -8.34 1.94
C TYR A 18 1.59 -7.48 1.53
N LYS A 19 1.96 -7.51 0.24
CA LYS A 19 3.09 -6.71 -0.23
C LYS A 19 2.84 -5.22 0.01
N THR A 20 1.62 -4.77 -0.25
CA THR A 20 1.26 -3.39 -0.01
C THR A 20 1.40 -3.03 1.46
N ALA A 21 0.85 -3.86 2.35
CA ALA A 21 0.92 -3.62 3.78
C ALA A 21 2.38 -3.63 4.26
N PHE A 22 3.19 -4.52 3.72
CA PHE A 22 4.59 -4.60 4.09
C PHE A 22 5.34 -3.32 3.73
N LEU A 23 5.04 -2.75 2.57
CA LEU A 23 5.67 -1.49 2.18
C LEU A 23 5.29 -0.34 3.11
N TYR A 24 4.05 -0.35 3.60
CA TYR A 24 3.61 0.68 4.53
C TYR A 24 4.15 0.50 5.93
N LEU A 25 4.18 -0.75 6.41
CA LEU A 25 4.44 -1.00 7.82
C LEU A 25 5.86 -1.44 8.11
N GLY A 26 6.53 -2.01 7.11
CA GLY A 26 7.92 -2.40 7.29
C GLY A 26 8.15 -3.55 8.27
N ASN A 27 7.13 -4.32 8.58
CA ASN A 27 7.20 -5.39 9.56
C ASN A 27 6.25 -6.50 9.14
N GLU A 28 6.77 -7.74 9.11
CA GLU A 28 5.97 -8.87 8.63
C GLU A 28 4.74 -9.13 9.48
N THR A 29 4.91 -9.15 10.80
CA THR A 29 3.80 -9.42 11.70
C THR A 29 2.71 -8.35 11.58
N LEU A 30 3.12 -7.08 11.58
CA LEU A 30 2.18 -5.98 11.46
C LEU A 30 1.46 -6.00 10.11
N ALA A 31 2.19 -6.37 9.05
CA ALA A 31 1.58 -6.44 7.73
C ALA A 31 0.52 -7.54 7.67
N LEU A 32 0.82 -8.71 8.22
CA LEU A 32 -0.15 -9.80 8.27
C LEU A 32 -1.38 -9.41 9.09
N ASP A 33 -1.16 -8.76 10.21
CA ASP A 33 -2.28 -8.31 11.06
C ASP A 33 -3.15 -7.30 10.32
N ALA A 34 -2.54 -6.37 9.58
CA ALA A 34 -3.30 -5.38 8.84
C ALA A 34 -4.12 -6.04 7.74
N VAL A 35 -3.54 -7.01 7.04
CA VAL A 35 -4.28 -7.74 6.00
C VAL A 35 -5.45 -8.50 6.63
N ASP A 36 -5.21 -9.18 7.73
CA ASP A 36 -6.29 -9.92 8.40
C ASP A 36 -7.41 -9.00 8.83
N GLU A 37 -7.07 -7.85 9.37
CA GLU A 37 -8.09 -6.89 9.80
C GLU A 37 -8.85 -6.33 8.61
N ALA A 38 -8.14 -6.04 7.51
CA ALA A 38 -8.79 -5.54 6.31
C ALA A 38 -9.75 -6.57 5.73
N VAL A 39 -9.32 -7.83 5.68
CA VAL A 39 -10.17 -8.91 5.18
C VAL A 39 -11.40 -9.06 6.07
N TYR A 40 -11.23 -8.98 7.38
CA TYR A 40 -12.36 -9.06 8.29
C TYR A 40 -13.36 -7.93 8.05
N LYS A 41 -12.87 -6.71 7.92
CA LYS A 41 -13.76 -5.58 7.66
C LYS A 41 -14.45 -5.72 6.31
N ALA A 42 -13.73 -6.22 5.32
CA ALA A 42 -14.33 -6.47 4.01
C ALA A 42 -15.41 -7.53 4.10
N LEU A 43 -15.16 -8.59 4.87
CA LEU A 43 -16.15 -9.64 5.07
C LEU A 43 -17.44 -9.08 5.68
N CYS A 44 -17.31 -8.12 6.58
CA CYS A 44 -18.47 -7.53 7.23
C CYS A 44 -19.28 -6.62 6.31
N SER A 45 -18.71 -6.17 5.18
CA SER A 45 -19.37 -5.19 4.35
C SER A 45 -19.39 -5.51 2.85
N TYR A 46 -18.95 -6.71 2.44
CA TYR A 46 -18.86 -6.99 1.02
C TYR A 46 -20.22 -6.96 0.31
N LYS A 47 -21.28 -7.18 1.03
CA LYS A 47 -22.61 -7.15 0.42
C LYS A 47 -23.04 -5.76 -0.02
N LYS A 48 -22.40 -4.74 0.51
CA LYS A 48 -22.65 -3.36 0.11
C LYS A 48 -21.96 -2.98 -1.17
N LEU A 49 -21.01 -3.77 -1.61
CA LEU A 49 -20.27 -3.50 -2.84
C LEU A 49 -21.14 -3.81 -4.05
N ARG A 50 -21.42 -2.82 -4.85
CA ARG A 50 -22.30 -2.97 -6.01
C ARG A 50 -21.57 -3.36 -7.28
N GLU A 51 -20.36 -2.84 -7.47
CA GLU A 51 -19.57 -3.09 -8.65
C GLU A 51 -18.48 -4.09 -8.33
N LEU A 52 -18.61 -5.30 -8.85
CA LEU A 52 -17.63 -6.36 -8.56
C LEU A 52 -16.26 -6.04 -9.15
N ASP A 53 -16.22 -5.30 -10.25
CA ASP A 53 -14.95 -4.89 -10.83
C ASP A 53 -14.17 -3.95 -9.91
N TYR A 54 -14.84 -3.35 -8.96
CA TYR A 54 -14.24 -2.42 -8.01
C TYR A 54 -13.73 -3.13 -6.76
N PHE A 55 -13.84 -4.44 -6.70
CA PHE A 55 -13.50 -5.20 -5.50
C PHE A 55 -12.07 -4.97 -5.03
N GLU A 56 -11.12 -5.10 -5.94
CA GLU A 56 -9.71 -4.95 -5.55
C GLU A 56 -9.41 -3.53 -5.06
N THR A 57 -9.93 -2.52 -5.75
CA THR A 57 -9.74 -1.14 -5.32
C THR A 57 -10.36 -0.90 -3.94
N TRP A 58 -11.55 -1.44 -3.76
CA TRP A 58 -12.29 -1.28 -2.52
C TRP A 58 -11.54 -1.90 -1.33
N ILE A 59 -11.08 -3.15 -1.47
CA ILE A 59 -10.39 -3.79 -0.35
C ILE A 59 -9.01 -3.19 -0.12
N THR A 60 -8.36 -2.73 -1.18
CA THR A 60 -7.07 -2.06 -1.02
C THR A 60 -7.22 -0.76 -0.21
N ARG A 61 -8.32 -0.03 -0.43
CA ARG A 61 -8.59 1.16 0.36
C ARG A 61 -8.78 0.81 1.83
N ILE A 62 -9.50 -0.27 2.11
CA ILE A 62 -9.67 -0.72 3.49
C ILE A 62 -8.30 -1.05 4.09
N LEU A 63 -7.46 -1.74 3.33
CA LEU A 63 -6.13 -2.10 3.80
C LEU A 63 -5.27 -0.87 4.11
N ILE A 64 -5.27 0.12 3.23
CA ILE A 64 -4.47 1.32 3.45
C ILE A 64 -4.90 2.01 4.74
N ASN A 65 -6.20 2.08 4.98
CA ASN A 65 -6.70 2.66 6.22
C ASN A 65 -6.22 1.87 7.44
N GLU A 66 -6.20 0.54 7.33
CA GLU A 66 -5.70 -0.28 8.42
C GLU A 66 -4.21 -0.07 8.65
N CYS A 67 -3.45 0.10 7.59
CA CYS A 67 -2.03 0.38 7.73
C CYS A 67 -1.80 1.70 8.47
N TYR A 68 -2.56 2.72 8.16
CA TYR A 68 -2.42 3.98 8.87
C TYR A 68 -2.88 3.89 10.31
N ASN A 69 -3.93 3.11 10.57
CA ASN A 69 -4.35 2.86 11.95
C ASN A 69 -3.24 2.20 12.75
N GLU A 70 -2.57 1.22 12.13
CA GLU A 70 -1.49 0.52 12.79
C GLU A 70 -0.28 1.43 13.02
N GLN A 71 0.03 2.30 12.05
CA GLN A 71 1.12 3.25 12.23
C GLN A 71 0.86 4.19 13.41
N ARG A 72 -0.38 4.67 13.53
CA ARG A 72 -0.75 5.53 14.64
C ARG A 72 -0.64 4.80 15.97
N ARG A 73 -1.04 3.52 15.98
CA ARG A 73 -0.93 2.71 17.19
C ARG A 73 0.51 2.51 17.60
N GLN A 74 1.38 2.23 16.63
CA GLN A 74 2.80 2.01 16.91
C GLN A 74 3.46 3.28 17.45
N LYS A 75 3.12 4.42 16.91
CA LYS A 75 3.65 5.68 17.42
C LYS A 75 3.27 5.92 18.87
N ARG A 76 2.03 5.53 19.23
CA ARG A 76 1.56 5.68 20.59
C ARG A 76 2.28 4.78 21.57
N PHE A 77 2.71 3.60 21.12
CA PHE A 77 3.27 2.58 22.01
C PHE A 77 4.77 2.36 21.83
N GLY A 78 5.49 3.29 21.24
CA GLY A 78 6.92 3.18 21.22
C GLY A 78 7.59 2.99 19.87
N GLY A 79 6.83 2.99 18.82
CA GLY A 79 7.40 2.96 17.48
C GLY A 79 7.61 1.57 16.91
N PHE A 80 8.20 1.56 15.73
CA PHE A 80 8.39 0.33 14.97
C PHE A 80 9.72 -0.32 15.25
N GLU A 81 9.73 -1.64 15.21
CA GLU A 81 10.95 -2.40 15.16
C GLU A 81 11.46 -2.43 13.73
N GLU A 82 12.77 -2.49 13.57
CA GLU A 82 13.36 -2.61 12.26
C GLU A 82 13.09 -3.98 11.67
N LEU A 83 13.03 -4.02 10.33
CA LEU A 83 12.77 -5.24 9.62
C LEU A 83 13.88 -6.25 9.68
N PRO A 84 13.55 -7.53 9.80
CA PRO A 84 14.54 -8.58 9.54
C PRO A 84 15.00 -8.50 8.10
N GLU A 85 16.27 -8.78 7.87
CA GLU A 85 16.80 -8.73 6.51
C GLU A 85 16.14 -9.71 5.56
N THR A 86 15.72 -10.84 6.08
CA THR A 86 15.07 -11.85 5.24
C THR A 86 13.80 -11.34 4.61
N ALA A 87 13.06 -10.50 5.32
CA ALA A 87 11.82 -9.96 4.78
C ALA A 87 12.10 -8.94 3.68
N ALA A 88 13.22 -8.26 3.76
CA ALA A 88 13.58 -7.26 2.76
C ALA A 88 13.88 -7.85 1.40
N GLU A 89 14.26 -9.13 1.37
CA GLU A 89 14.60 -9.79 0.11
C GLU A 89 13.43 -9.93 -0.85
N GLU A 90 12.21 -9.78 -0.36
CA GLU A 90 11.05 -9.84 -1.22
C GLU A 90 10.93 -8.65 -2.15
N PHE A 91 11.71 -7.61 -1.90
CA PHE A 91 11.65 -6.38 -2.66
C PHE A 91 12.98 -6.14 -3.36
N ASP A 92 12.93 -5.31 -4.39
CA ASP A 92 14.06 -5.14 -5.30
C ASP A 92 15.37 -4.77 -4.63
N SER A 93 15.34 -3.88 -3.65
CA SER A 93 16.58 -3.50 -3.00
C SER A 93 16.30 -2.83 -1.67
N LEU A 94 17.22 -3.02 -0.74
CA LEU A 94 17.12 -2.37 0.54
C LEU A 94 17.25 -0.85 0.43
N PRO A 95 18.18 -0.30 -0.38
CA PRO A 95 18.25 1.14 -0.54
C PRO A 95 16.95 1.76 -1.06
N LEU A 96 16.30 1.11 -2.02
CA LEU A 96 15.04 1.62 -2.53
C LEU A 96 13.97 1.60 -1.46
N LYS A 97 13.90 0.52 -0.71
CA LYS A 97 12.93 0.39 0.37
C LYS A 97 13.12 1.49 1.42
N GLU A 98 14.37 1.74 1.79
CA GLU A 98 14.66 2.78 2.76
C GLU A 98 14.30 4.17 2.22
N ALA A 99 14.56 4.40 0.93
CA ALA A 99 14.21 5.67 0.31
C ALA A 99 12.70 5.89 0.31
N ILE A 100 11.94 4.83 0.01
CA ILE A 100 10.49 4.93 0.02
C ILE A 100 9.98 5.24 1.44
N LYS A 101 10.58 4.63 2.43
CA LYS A 101 10.21 4.86 3.83
C LYS A 101 10.35 6.33 4.21
N LYS A 102 11.33 7.00 3.64
CA LYS A 102 11.61 8.41 3.97
C LYS A 102 10.69 9.39 3.28
N LEU A 103 9.93 8.93 2.30
CA LEU A 103 9.02 9.83 1.59
C LEU A 103 7.91 10.33 2.48
N PRO A 104 7.47 11.57 2.28
CA PRO A 104 6.25 12.02 2.95
C PRO A 104 5.08 11.10 2.62
N LYS A 105 4.14 11.00 3.54
CA LYS A 105 3.01 10.08 3.41
C LYS A 105 2.30 10.16 2.06
N GLU A 106 1.99 11.37 1.62
CA GLU A 106 1.24 11.56 0.38
C GLU A 106 2.01 11.07 -0.83
N LEU A 107 3.32 11.24 -0.84
CA LEU A 107 4.14 10.78 -1.95
C LEU A 107 4.35 9.28 -1.89
N LYS A 108 4.49 8.74 -0.68
CA LYS A 108 4.64 7.31 -0.50
C LYS A 108 3.42 6.55 -1.04
N ASP A 109 2.21 7.06 -0.74
CA ASP A 109 1.00 6.42 -1.23
C ASP A 109 1.01 6.26 -2.74
N VAL A 110 1.36 7.32 -3.45
CA VAL A 110 1.35 7.28 -4.91
C VAL A 110 2.37 6.28 -5.45
N ILE A 111 3.57 6.28 -4.88
CA ILE A 111 4.62 5.38 -5.32
C ILE A 111 4.24 3.92 -5.09
N ILE A 112 3.73 3.61 -3.92
CA ILE A 112 3.36 2.24 -3.61
C ILE A 112 2.25 1.75 -4.52
N LEU A 113 1.22 2.55 -4.72
CA LEU A 113 0.09 2.13 -5.54
C LEU A 113 0.43 2.03 -7.02
N ARG A 114 1.25 2.97 -7.52
CA ARG A 114 1.60 2.98 -8.94
C ARG A 114 2.60 1.89 -9.31
N TYR A 115 3.62 1.71 -8.50
CA TYR A 115 4.77 0.90 -8.92
C TYR A 115 4.89 -0.45 -8.24
N PHE A 116 4.24 -0.63 -7.12
CA PHE A 116 4.34 -1.91 -6.42
C PHE A 116 3.04 -2.70 -6.44
N THR A 117 1.90 -2.03 -6.44
CA THR A 117 0.62 -2.74 -6.58
C THR A 117 0.09 -2.70 -8.01
N GLY A 118 0.66 -1.85 -8.87
CA GLY A 118 0.33 -1.90 -10.27
C GLY A 118 -0.91 -1.11 -10.71
N TYR A 119 -1.40 -0.22 -9.89
CA TYR A 119 -2.55 0.59 -10.28
C TYR A 119 -2.14 1.66 -11.28
N THR A 120 -3.06 2.01 -12.17
CA THR A 120 -2.83 3.12 -13.07
C THR A 120 -2.90 4.43 -12.28
N LEU A 121 -2.47 5.52 -12.92
CA LEU A 121 -2.54 6.83 -12.29
C LEU A 121 -4.00 7.19 -11.95
N SER A 122 -4.90 6.90 -12.87
CA SER A 122 -6.32 7.16 -12.66
C SER A 122 -6.87 6.37 -11.47
N GLU A 123 -6.53 5.07 -11.41
CA GLU A 123 -6.96 4.23 -10.30
C GLU A 123 -6.37 4.69 -8.97
N THR A 124 -5.12 5.09 -9.00
CA THR A 124 -4.44 5.60 -7.81
C THR A 124 -5.14 6.86 -7.28
N ALA A 125 -5.46 7.77 -8.18
CA ALA A 125 -6.15 9.00 -7.79
C ALA A 125 -7.51 8.68 -7.18
N GLU A 126 -8.22 7.74 -7.77
CA GLU A 126 -9.52 7.34 -7.26
C GLU A 126 -9.40 6.70 -5.88
N LEU A 127 -8.41 5.82 -5.71
CA LEU A 127 -8.16 5.16 -4.44
C LEU A 127 -7.89 6.17 -3.32
N LEU A 128 -7.09 7.18 -3.64
CA LEU A 128 -6.69 8.17 -2.66
C LEU A 128 -7.68 9.33 -2.55
N LYS A 129 -8.70 9.33 -3.39
CA LYS A 129 -9.73 10.38 -3.42
C LYS A 129 -9.13 11.75 -3.68
N ILE A 130 -8.24 11.83 -4.66
CA ILE A 130 -7.62 13.07 -5.09
C ILE A 130 -7.79 13.24 -6.58
N PRO A 131 -7.69 14.47 -7.10
CA PRO A 131 -7.74 14.66 -8.54
C PRO A 131 -6.56 13.98 -9.22
N GLN A 132 -6.75 13.55 -10.46
CA GLN A 132 -5.70 12.88 -11.19
C GLN A 132 -4.49 13.77 -11.40
N GLY A 133 -4.70 15.07 -11.61
CA GLY A 133 -3.60 16.00 -11.73
C GLY A 133 -2.75 16.07 -10.47
N THR A 134 -3.39 16.00 -9.30
CA THR A 134 -2.68 15.98 -8.03
C THR A 134 -1.86 14.71 -7.91
N ALA A 135 -2.44 13.57 -8.31
CA ALA A 135 -1.71 12.30 -8.27
C ALA A 135 -0.49 12.38 -9.18
N ALA A 136 -0.63 12.95 -10.36
CA ALA A 136 0.48 13.09 -11.30
C ALA A 136 1.59 13.97 -10.75
N THR A 137 1.23 15.07 -10.11
CA THR A 137 2.21 15.97 -9.51
C THR A 137 2.96 15.27 -8.37
N ARG A 138 2.22 14.56 -7.54
CA ARG A 138 2.83 13.81 -6.43
C ARG A 138 3.76 12.71 -6.95
N GLN A 139 3.36 12.05 -8.02
CA GLN A 139 4.21 11.02 -8.63
C GLN A 139 5.53 11.61 -9.09
N ARG A 140 5.49 12.74 -9.79
CA ARG A 140 6.71 13.38 -10.26
C ARG A 140 7.62 13.79 -9.11
N LYS A 141 7.03 14.38 -8.08
CA LYS A 141 7.79 14.77 -6.90
C LYS A 141 8.44 13.59 -6.21
N ALA A 142 7.66 12.51 -6.06
CA ALA A 142 8.17 11.31 -5.40
C ALA A 142 9.32 10.70 -6.17
N LEU A 143 9.19 10.61 -7.50
CA LEU A 143 10.25 10.05 -8.32
C LEU A 143 11.52 10.90 -8.25
N LYS A 144 11.35 12.20 -8.22
CA LYS A 144 12.50 13.10 -8.11
C LYS A 144 13.22 12.90 -6.77
N LEU A 145 12.48 12.82 -5.69
CA LEU A 145 13.08 12.61 -4.39
C LEU A 145 13.75 11.25 -4.28
N LEU A 146 13.15 10.21 -4.87
CA LEU A 146 13.76 8.90 -4.86
C LEU A 146 15.07 8.88 -5.62
N LYS A 147 15.13 9.55 -6.76
CA LYS A 147 16.38 9.62 -7.51
C LYS A 147 17.47 10.32 -6.73
N LEU A 148 17.12 11.40 -6.05
CA LEU A 148 18.10 12.12 -5.24
C LEU A 148 18.57 11.26 -4.05
N GLU A 149 17.65 10.59 -3.41
CA GLU A 149 18.00 9.76 -2.25
C GLU A 149 18.91 8.60 -2.64
N LEU A 150 18.69 8.04 -3.83
CA LEU A 150 19.49 6.91 -4.29
C LEU A 150 20.80 7.34 -4.97
N GLY A 151 21.00 8.65 -5.12
CA GLY A 151 22.20 9.16 -5.72
C GLY A 151 22.24 9.06 -7.23
N GLU A 152 21.10 8.82 -7.86
CA GLU A 152 21.02 8.73 -9.30
C GLU A 152 20.80 10.09 -9.92
N GLU A 153 21.35 10.26 -11.12
CA GLU A 153 21.12 11.50 -11.85
C GLU A 153 19.71 11.50 -12.42
N VAL A 154 19.10 12.67 -12.41
CA VAL A 154 17.78 12.83 -13.00
C VAL A 154 17.96 12.97 -14.48
N SER A 155 17.73 11.91 -15.21
CA SER A 155 17.78 11.97 -16.65
C SER A 155 16.38 12.18 -17.14
N GLU A 156 16.15 12.99 -17.80
CA GLU A 156 15.02 13.28 -18.42
C GLU A 156 14.19 13.69 -18.16
#